data_0b68c5200c7bad98368f20edcf1a13d6
#
_entry.id   0b68c5200c7bad98368f20edcf1a13d6
#
_cell.length_a   1.000
_cell.length_b   1.000
_cell.length_c   1.000
_cell.angle_alpha   90.00
_cell.angle_beta   90.00
_cell.angle_gamma   90.00
#
_symmetry.space_group_name_H-M   'P 1'
#
loop_
_entity.id
_entity.type
_entity.pdbx_description
1 polymer ?
#
loop_
_entity_poly.entity_id
_entity_poly.type
_entity_poly.pdbx_seq_one_letter_code
_entity_poly.pdbx_strand_id
1 'polypeptide(L)'
;VKKITSLAPGRTCLFGDHQDYLGLPVIACAIDRNIQLIAEQNLTQTFVLNMIDINETRTIDIDATFDKLEPRDYFASSLRVLRRYGCVPNVGYDITITGDIPINSGTSSSSALLMAWIRFLIDAYGIDREVTPEFISKLGYESEVLEHGEPGGMMDHFSIGVGNIVYINTKDPFSYKVIGTSLKGLITGVSGVPKETIGLLGELKGNALISIDIVKQNFPDFDLHASKIEDLDRYRSCLPDRLIPFFEAALKNYHYTKEALKEFEKPVLDLKRIGGLMNQHHEVLRDLLKITVPRIDAMVNAALRAGAYGAKIVGSGGGGSIVVIANPEKEDLVIEAILEAGAQEAYAVAVDPGVRVIENVEI
;
A
#
# COMPACT_ATOMS: atom_id res chain seq x y z
N VAL A 1 0.36 -35.74 -0.81
CA VAL A 1 -0.51 -34.56 -1.00
C VAL A 1 0.39 -33.34 -1.10
N LYS A 2 0.27 -32.57 -2.20
CA LYS A 2 1.07 -31.34 -2.35
C LYS A 2 0.57 -30.30 -1.34
N LYS A 3 1.50 -29.75 -0.56
CA LYS A 3 1.23 -28.65 0.38
C LYS A 3 2.02 -27.42 -0.06
N ILE A 4 1.37 -26.26 -0.09
CA ILE A 4 1.97 -24.99 -0.48
C ILE A 4 1.64 -23.97 0.60
N THR A 5 2.66 -23.29 1.10
CA THR A 5 2.46 -22.17 2.03
C THR A 5 2.90 -20.87 1.34
N SER A 6 1.95 -19.99 1.06
CA SER A 6 2.19 -18.67 0.51
C SER A 6 2.07 -17.60 1.61
N LEU A 7 2.98 -16.64 1.60
CA LEU A 7 3.04 -15.53 2.55
C LEU A 7 3.08 -14.22 1.81
N ALA A 8 2.25 -13.26 2.19
CA ALA A 8 2.27 -11.90 1.65
C ALA A 8 2.26 -10.87 2.78
N PRO A 9 3.20 -9.93 2.81
CA PRO A 9 3.27 -8.91 3.83
C PRO A 9 2.20 -7.84 3.65
N GLY A 10 1.88 -7.12 4.72
CA GLY A 10 1.29 -5.81 4.64
C GLY A 10 2.29 -4.77 4.15
N ARG A 11 1.81 -3.54 4.00
CA ARG A 11 2.67 -2.43 3.60
C ARG A 11 2.33 -1.15 4.34
N THR A 12 3.31 -0.27 4.47
CA THR A 12 3.11 1.12 4.85
C THR A 12 3.61 2.06 3.75
N CYS A 13 3.02 3.25 3.62
CA CYS A 13 3.52 4.29 2.74
C CYS A 13 4.37 5.28 3.54
N LEU A 14 5.66 5.34 3.25
CA LEU A 14 6.56 6.28 3.90
C LEU A 14 6.40 7.69 3.32
N PHE A 15 6.31 7.79 1.98
CA PHE A 15 6.09 9.06 1.26
C PHE A 15 5.26 8.83 0.00
N GLY A 16 4.42 9.79 -0.36
CA GLY A 16 3.71 9.79 -1.62
C GLY A 16 2.26 9.31 -1.54
N ASP A 17 1.63 9.29 -0.37
CA ASP A 17 0.19 9.06 -0.29
C ASP A 17 -0.57 10.07 -1.16
N HIS A 18 -1.59 9.62 -1.85
CA HIS A 18 -2.42 10.42 -2.76
C HIS A 18 -1.68 11.02 -3.96
N GLN A 19 -0.62 10.36 -4.46
CA GLN A 19 0.06 10.87 -5.66
C GLN A 19 0.39 9.80 -6.71
N ASP A 20 0.34 8.52 -6.41
CA ASP A 20 0.59 7.44 -7.38
C ASP A 20 -0.40 7.45 -8.54
N TYR A 21 -1.67 7.72 -8.29
CA TYR A 21 -2.71 7.86 -9.32
C TYR A 21 -2.59 9.17 -10.15
N LEU A 22 -1.68 10.07 -9.77
CA LEU A 22 -1.31 11.27 -10.54
C LEU A 22 -0.08 11.05 -11.44
N GLY A 23 0.45 9.83 -11.47
CA GLY A 23 1.71 9.52 -12.15
C GLY A 23 2.94 10.02 -11.39
N LEU A 24 2.83 10.36 -10.11
CA LEU A 24 3.92 10.79 -9.25
C LEU A 24 4.46 9.60 -8.42
N PRO A 25 5.76 9.62 -8.07
CA PRO A 25 6.38 8.50 -7.39
C PRO A 25 5.97 8.39 -5.93
N VAL A 26 6.09 7.18 -5.39
CA VAL A 26 5.89 6.88 -3.97
C VAL A 26 7.08 6.13 -3.39
N ILE A 27 7.29 6.23 -2.08
CA ILE A 27 8.21 5.39 -1.31
C ILE A 27 7.37 4.58 -0.33
N ALA A 28 7.28 3.29 -0.59
CA ALA A 28 6.53 2.35 0.23
C ALA A 28 7.45 1.30 0.86
N CYS A 29 6.97 0.67 1.92
CA CYS A 29 7.72 -0.33 2.67
C CYS A 29 6.81 -1.52 2.98
N ALA A 30 7.24 -2.72 2.58
CA ALA A 30 6.62 -3.95 3.07
C ALA A 30 6.99 -4.15 4.54
N ILE A 31 6.04 -4.59 5.35
CA ILE A 31 6.19 -4.78 6.79
C ILE A 31 5.94 -6.23 7.18
N ASP A 32 6.57 -6.69 8.25
CA ASP A 32 6.54 -8.07 8.76
C ASP A 32 5.24 -8.49 9.46
N ARG A 33 4.12 -7.87 9.08
CA ARG A 33 2.76 -8.34 9.33
C ARG A 33 2.24 -8.97 8.05
N ASN A 34 1.70 -10.18 8.13
CA ASN A 34 1.51 -11.02 6.96
C ASN A 34 0.11 -11.65 6.89
N ILE A 35 -0.33 -11.94 5.67
CA ILE A 35 -1.34 -12.96 5.40
C ILE A 35 -0.62 -14.24 5.03
N GLN A 36 -0.94 -15.32 5.70
CA GLN A 36 -0.49 -16.68 5.42
C GLN A 36 -1.62 -17.50 4.81
N LEU A 37 -1.33 -18.15 3.68
CA LEU A 37 -2.23 -19.07 3.00
C LEU A 37 -1.57 -20.45 2.96
N ILE A 38 -2.17 -21.42 3.62
CA ILE A 38 -1.72 -22.82 3.64
C ILE A 38 -2.71 -23.64 2.81
N ALA A 39 -2.25 -24.19 1.68
CA ALA A 39 -3.05 -24.96 0.75
C ALA A 39 -2.62 -26.42 0.73
N GLU A 40 -3.56 -27.33 0.93
CA GLU A 40 -3.37 -28.78 0.85
C GLU A 40 -4.26 -29.34 -0.27
N GLN A 41 -3.66 -30.07 -1.21
CA GLN A 41 -4.36 -30.64 -2.35
C GLN A 41 -5.45 -31.62 -1.87
N ASN A 42 -6.71 -31.40 -2.31
CA ASN A 42 -7.88 -32.20 -1.86
C ASN A 42 -8.41 -33.17 -2.91
N LEU A 43 -7.76 -33.27 -4.08
CA LEU A 43 -8.14 -34.16 -5.19
C LEU A 43 -9.57 -33.96 -5.73
N THR A 44 -10.17 -32.81 -5.45
CA THR A 44 -11.49 -32.41 -5.98
C THR A 44 -11.33 -31.37 -7.10
N GLN A 45 -12.45 -30.86 -7.59
CA GLN A 45 -12.51 -29.76 -8.57
C GLN A 45 -12.90 -28.44 -7.89
N THR A 46 -12.57 -28.26 -6.61
CA THR A 46 -12.95 -27.06 -5.86
C THR A 46 -11.84 -26.55 -4.96
N PHE A 47 -11.76 -25.23 -4.82
CA PHE A 47 -11.06 -24.56 -3.73
C PHE A 47 -12.01 -24.42 -2.55
N VAL A 48 -11.62 -24.88 -1.37
CA VAL A 48 -12.31 -24.63 -0.10
C VAL A 48 -11.47 -23.66 0.71
N LEU A 49 -11.90 -22.39 0.79
CA LEU A 49 -11.21 -21.31 1.45
C LEU A 49 -11.74 -21.13 2.88
N ASN A 50 -10.94 -21.44 3.88
CA ASN A 50 -11.26 -21.27 5.29
C ASN A 50 -10.53 -20.03 5.82
N MET A 51 -11.23 -18.91 5.93
CA MET A 51 -10.72 -17.61 6.42
C MET A 51 -10.95 -17.54 7.93
N ILE A 52 -9.96 -17.98 8.70
CA ILE A 52 -10.08 -18.22 10.15
C ILE A 52 -10.38 -16.92 10.90
N ASP A 53 -9.70 -15.81 10.56
CA ASP A 53 -9.77 -14.56 11.32
C ASP A 53 -11.13 -13.87 11.23
N ILE A 54 -11.92 -14.17 10.19
CA ILE A 54 -13.27 -13.64 9.98
C ILE A 54 -14.36 -14.72 10.13
N ASN A 55 -13.97 -15.95 10.44
CA ASN A 55 -14.86 -17.11 10.59
C ASN A 55 -15.78 -17.32 9.35
N GLU A 56 -15.18 -17.22 8.15
CA GLU A 56 -15.87 -17.44 6.90
C GLU A 56 -15.27 -18.60 6.12
N THR A 57 -16.14 -19.35 5.43
CA THR A 57 -15.74 -20.40 4.48
C THR A 57 -16.38 -20.14 3.13
N ARG A 58 -15.57 -20.26 2.07
CA ARG A 58 -16.02 -20.09 0.69
C ARG A 58 -15.55 -21.25 -0.17
N THR A 59 -16.41 -21.75 -1.05
CA THR A 59 -16.06 -22.74 -2.07
C THR A 59 -16.09 -22.10 -3.46
N ILE A 60 -15.08 -22.41 -4.28
CA ILE A 60 -14.97 -21.93 -5.66
C ILE A 60 -14.66 -23.13 -6.55
N ASP A 61 -15.49 -23.37 -7.59
CA ASP A 61 -15.18 -24.37 -8.59
C ASP A 61 -13.98 -23.93 -9.44
N ILE A 62 -13.03 -24.84 -9.68
CA ILE A 62 -11.84 -24.50 -10.47
C ILE A 62 -12.16 -24.13 -11.92
N ASP A 63 -13.29 -24.59 -12.45
CA ASP A 63 -13.77 -24.32 -13.82
C ASP A 63 -14.68 -23.08 -13.91
N ALA A 64 -15.00 -22.41 -12.80
CA ALA A 64 -15.86 -21.23 -12.80
C ALA A 64 -15.32 -20.11 -13.73
N THR A 65 -16.14 -19.53 -14.60
CA THR A 65 -15.70 -18.57 -15.63
C THR A 65 -15.74 -17.11 -15.23
N PHE A 66 -16.53 -16.73 -14.26
CA PHE A 66 -16.66 -15.35 -13.75
C PHE A 66 -16.92 -14.28 -14.82
N ASP A 67 -17.92 -14.51 -15.69
CA ASP A 67 -18.32 -13.54 -16.73
C ASP A 67 -18.68 -12.18 -16.13
N LYS A 68 -19.31 -12.19 -14.96
CA LYS A 68 -19.57 -11.02 -14.13
C LYS A 68 -18.88 -11.18 -12.78
N LEU A 69 -18.17 -10.15 -12.37
CA LEU A 69 -17.55 -10.08 -11.03
C LEU A 69 -18.49 -9.39 -10.04
N GLU A 70 -18.61 -9.96 -8.85
CA GLU A 70 -19.17 -9.23 -7.72
C GLU A 70 -18.17 -8.17 -7.24
N PRO A 71 -18.64 -7.05 -6.66
CA PRO A 71 -17.76 -6.01 -6.15
C PRO A 71 -16.72 -6.57 -5.18
N ARG A 72 -15.45 -6.30 -5.44
CA ARG A 72 -14.31 -6.74 -4.61
C ARG A 72 -14.15 -8.25 -4.47
N ASP A 73 -14.68 -9.02 -5.39
CA ASP A 73 -14.39 -10.45 -5.44
C ASP A 73 -13.00 -10.70 -6.05
N TYR A 74 -11.97 -10.48 -5.24
CA TYR A 74 -10.59 -10.58 -5.68
C TYR A 74 -10.13 -12.02 -5.92
N PHE A 75 -10.76 -13.01 -5.31
CA PHE A 75 -10.51 -14.42 -5.64
C PHE A 75 -10.95 -14.74 -7.07
N ALA A 76 -12.13 -14.29 -7.46
CA ALA A 76 -12.67 -14.49 -8.80
C ALA A 76 -11.93 -13.69 -9.86
N SER A 77 -11.67 -12.40 -9.62
CA SER A 77 -10.98 -11.54 -10.57
C SER A 77 -9.55 -12.02 -10.86
N SER A 78 -8.81 -12.48 -9.84
CA SER A 78 -7.47 -13.01 -10.02
C SER A 78 -7.45 -14.33 -10.80
N LEU A 79 -8.40 -15.25 -10.57
CA LEU A 79 -8.54 -16.45 -11.39
C LEU A 79 -8.79 -16.09 -12.85
N ARG A 80 -9.66 -15.11 -13.12
CA ARG A 80 -9.92 -14.61 -14.47
C ARG A 80 -8.68 -14.00 -15.12
N VAL A 81 -7.91 -13.18 -14.37
CA VAL A 81 -6.66 -12.57 -14.84
C VAL A 81 -5.60 -13.62 -15.11
N LEU A 82 -5.32 -14.51 -14.16
CA LEU A 82 -4.25 -15.48 -14.28
C LEU A 82 -4.46 -16.46 -15.45
N ARG A 83 -5.70 -16.82 -15.76
CA ARG A 83 -6.03 -17.68 -16.93
C ARG A 83 -5.58 -17.05 -18.26
N ARG A 84 -5.57 -15.72 -18.38
CA ARG A 84 -5.06 -15.02 -19.59
C ARG A 84 -3.58 -15.24 -19.80
N TYR A 85 -2.88 -15.65 -18.75
CA TYR A 85 -1.45 -15.92 -18.73
C TYR A 85 -1.11 -17.42 -18.60
N GLY A 86 -2.07 -18.29 -18.86
CA GLY A 86 -1.85 -19.74 -18.87
C GLY A 86 -1.92 -20.44 -17.51
N CYS A 87 -2.22 -19.74 -16.43
CA CYS A 87 -2.42 -20.35 -15.12
C CYS A 87 -3.84 -20.96 -15.04
N VAL A 88 -3.94 -22.26 -15.31
CA VAL A 88 -5.21 -22.98 -15.38
C VAL A 88 -5.27 -24.03 -14.25
N PRO A 89 -6.14 -23.85 -13.25
CA PRO A 89 -6.36 -24.85 -12.21
C PRO A 89 -6.84 -26.18 -12.80
N ASN A 90 -6.31 -27.30 -12.29
CA ASN A 90 -6.63 -28.67 -12.73
C ASN A 90 -6.93 -29.61 -11.58
N VAL A 91 -6.80 -29.18 -10.35
CA VAL A 91 -7.11 -29.92 -9.11
C VAL A 91 -7.39 -28.92 -8.00
N GLY A 92 -8.30 -29.24 -7.08
CA GLY A 92 -8.68 -28.38 -5.96
C GLY A 92 -7.73 -28.46 -4.76
N TYR A 93 -7.93 -27.52 -3.84
CA TYR A 93 -7.18 -27.41 -2.58
C TYR A 93 -8.11 -27.01 -1.44
N ASP A 94 -7.87 -27.56 -0.26
CA ASP A 94 -8.35 -27.05 1.02
C ASP A 94 -7.34 -26.02 1.52
N ILE A 95 -7.82 -24.80 1.75
CA ILE A 95 -6.97 -23.63 1.96
C ILE A 95 -7.33 -22.97 3.29
N THR A 96 -6.38 -22.90 4.18
CA THR A 96 -6.50 -22.16 5.45
C THR A 96 -5.81 -20.81 5.29
N ILE A 97 -6.52 -19.72 5.59
CA ILE A 97 -6.04 -18.35 5.51
C ILE A 97 -6.08 -17.73 6.89
N THR A 98 -4.93 -17.23 7.34
CA THR A 98 -4.75 -16.49 8.60
C THR A 98 -3.86 -15.30 8.39
N GLY A 99 -3.94 -14.30 9.26
CA GLY A 99 -3.06 -13.14 9.18
C GLY A 99 -3.04 -12.30 10.45
N ASP A 100 -2.01 -11.50 10.59
CA ASP A 100 -1.83 -10.53 11.65
C ASP A 100 -1.83 -9.07 11.16
N ILE A 101 -2.25 -8.86 9.91
CA ILE A 101 -2.48 -7.52 9.37
C ILE A 101 -3.86 -7.03 9.84
N PRO A 102 -3.96 -5.95 10.61
CA PRO A 102 -5.25 -5.44 11.07
C PRO A 102 -6.17 -5.06 9.90
N ILE A 103 -7.41 -5.56 9.95
CA ILE A 103 -8.40 -5.36 8.88
C ILE A 103 -8.83 -3.87 8.84
N ASN A 104 -8.98 -3.30 7.64
CA ASN A 104 -9.39 -1.90 7.41
C ASN A 104 -8.48 -0.85 8.08
N SER A 105 -7.24 -1.20 8.41
CA SER A 105 -6.28 -0.32 9.09
C SER A 105 -5.45 0.58 8.16
N GLY A 106 -5.55 0.40 6.84
CA GLY A 106 -4.70 1.14 5.89
C GLY A 106 -3.35 0.49 5.58
N THR A 107 -3.09 -0.72 6.09
CA THR A 107 -1.87 -1.51 5.86
C THR A 107 -2.04 -2.60 4.79
N SER A 108 -3.10 -2.50 3.95
CA SER A 108 -3.38 -3.33 2.77
C SER A 108 -3.59 -4.82 3.04
N SER A 109 -4.40 -5.16 4.06
CA SER A 109 -4.77 -6.56 4.32
C SER A 109 -5.43 -7.24 3.12
N SER A 110 -6.34 -6.55 2.38
CA SER A 110 -7.00 -7.11 1.19
C SER A 110 -6.02 -7.40 0.05
N SER A 111 -5.12 -6.45 -0.23
CA SER A 111 -4.10 -6.64 -1.27
C SER A 111 -3.10 -7.73 -0.88
N ALA A 112 -2.74 -7.84 0.41
CA ALA A 112 -1.89 -8.92 0.90
C ALA A 112 -2.56 -10.29 0.72
N LEU A 113 -3.87 -10.42 1.03
CA LEU A 113 -4.64 -11.62 0.77
C LEU A 113 -4.64 -12.00 -0.70
N LEU A 114 -4.94 -11.02 -1.57
CA LEU A 114 -4.91 -11.22 -3.02
C LEU A 114 -3.52 -11.67 -3.51
N MET A 115 -2.45 -11.04 -3.02
CA MET A 115 -1.08 -11.37 -3.44
C MET A 115 -0.65 -12.76 -2.95
N ALA A 116 -1.04 -13.16 -1.74
CA ALA A 116 -0.82 -14.53 -1.24
C ALA A 116 -1.56 -15.55 -2.10
N TRP A 117 -2.80 -15.27 -2.48
CA TRP A 117 -3.62 -16.10 -3.35
C TRP A 117 -3.04 -16.23 -4.76
N ILE A 118 -2.65 -15.11 -5.40
CA ILE A 118 -1.98 -15.12 -6.71
C ILE A 118 -0.70 -15.94 -6.65
N ARG A 119 0.13 -15.75 -5.62
CA ARG A 119 1.39 -16.47 -5.47
C ARG A 119 1.15 -17.97 -5.32
N PHE A 120 0.16 -18.37 -4.52
CA PHE A 120 -0.26 -19.77 -4.39
C PHE A 120 -0.67 -20.36 -5.75
N LEU A 121 -1.55 -19.68 -6.51
CA LEU A 121 -2.03 -20.18 -7.79
C LEU A 121 -0.89 -20.40 -8.80
N ILE A 122 0.04 -19.45 -8.88
CA ILE A 122 1.22 -19.55 -9.75
C ILE A 122 2.08 -20.75 -9.36
N ASP A 123 2.30 -20.99 -8.07
CA ASP A 123 3.12 -22.12 -7.59
C ASP A 123 2.41 -23.48 -7.77
N ALA A 124 1.08 -23.49 -7.63
CA ALA A 124 0.28 -24.69 -7.76
C ALA A 124 0.19 -25.19 -9.22
N TYR A 125 -0.03 -24.27 -10.17
CA TYR A 125 -0.43 -24.59 -11.55
C TYR A 125 0.55 -24.09 -12.62
N GLY A 126 1.51 -23.24 -12.25
CA GLY A 126 2.41 -22.61 -13.22
C GLY A 126 1.76 -21.44 -13.97
N ILE A 127 2.56 -20.82 -14.82
CA ILE A 127 2.13 -19.68 -15.66
C ILE A 127 3.08 -19.59 -16.88
N ASP A 128 2.58 -19.10 -18.02
CA ASP A 128 3.33 -19.06 -19.30
C ASP A 128 4.32 -17.88 -19.39
N ARG A 129 4.85 -17.43 -18.23
CA ARG A 129 5.78 -16.31 -18.15
C ARG A 129 6.78 -16.51 -17.03
N GLU A 130 7.88 -15.78 -17.09
CA GLU A 130 8.83 -15.70 -15.99
C GLU A 130 8.17 -15.08 -14.75
N VAL A 131 8.28 -15.76 -13.63
CA VAL A 131 7.68 -15.34 -12.36
C VAL A 131 8.64 -14.38 -11.64
N THR A 132 8.51 -13.09 -11.95
CA THR A 132 9.26 -12.02 -11.28
C THR A 132 8.39 -11.31 -10.25
N PRO A 133 8.98 -10.67 -9.22
CA PRO A 133 8.22 -9.82 -8.28
C PRO A 133 7.41 -8.73 -8.99
N GLU A 134 7.95 -8.13 -10.04
CA GLU A 134 7.27 -7.14 -10.87
C GLU A 134 6.02 -7.73 -11.53
N PHE A 135 6.15 -8.92 -12.13
CA PHE A 135 5.04 -9.55 -12.83
C PHE A 135 3.91 -9.94 -11.86
N ILE A 136 4.25 -10.50 -10.69
CA ILE A 136 3.26 -10.80 -9.63
C ILE A 136 2.55 -9.52 -9.18
N SER A 137 3.29 -8.42 -9.01
CA SER A 137 2.72 -7.11 -8.64
C SER A 137 1.74 -6.58 -9.70
N LYS A 138 2.08 -6.72 -10.98
CA LYS A 138 1.18 -6.36 -12.09
C LYS A 138 -0.10 -7.19 -12.08
N LEU A 139 -0.01 -8.50 -11.87
CA LEU A 139 -1.18 -9.38 -11.75
C LEU A 139 -2.10 -8.95 -10.59
N GLY A 140 -1.52 -8.57 -9.45
CA GLY A 140 -2.28 -8.02 -8.32
C GLY A 140 -3.03 -6.75 -8.71
N TYR A 141 -2.35 -5.80 -9.33
CA TYR A 141 -2.94 -4.54 -9.79
C TYR A 141 -4.04 -4.77 -10.85
N GLU A 142 -3.82 -5.65 -11.82
CA GLU A 142 -4.86 -6.02 -12.80
C GLU A 142 -6.09 -6.59 -12.09
N SER A 143 -5.90 -7.50 -11.12
CA SER A 143 -6.97 -8.21 -10.44
C SER A 143 -7.77 -7.32 -9.49
N GLU A 144 -7.13 -6.44 -8.72
CA GLU A 144 -7.79 -5.60 -7.72
C GLU A 144 -8.33 -4.30 -8.31
N VAL A 145 -7.55 -3.64 -9.18
CA VAL A 145 -7.87 -2.30 -9.66
C VAL A 145 -8.53 -2.31 -11.04
N LEU A 146 -7.89 -2.94 -12.04
CA LEU A 146 -8.38 -2.84 -13.42
C LEU A 146 -9.66 -3.65 -13.64
N GLU A 147 -9.75 -4.87 -13.09
CA GLU A 147 -10.93 -5.73 -13.23
C GLU A 147 -12.19 -5.14 -12.56
N HIS A 148 -12.01 -4.35 -11.51
CA HIS A 148 -13.11 -3.74 -10.76
C HIS A 148 -13.32 -2.26 -11.09
N GLY A 149 -12.44 -1.64 -11.90
CA GLY A 149 -12.52 -0.20 -12.22
C GLY A 149 -12.33 0.70 -11.00
N GLU A 150 -11.56 0.25 -10.00
CA GLU A 150 -11.32 1.03 -8.78
C GLU A 150 -10.34 2.20 -9.03
N PRO A 151 -10.43 3.31 -8.27
CA PRO A 151 -9.58 4.49 -8.46
C PRO A 151 -8.15 4.34 -7.93
N GLY A 152 -7.76 3.15 -7.46
CA GLY A 152 -6.45 2.87 -6.84
C GLY A 152 -5.27 3.00 -7.81
N GLY A 153 -4.06 3.18 -7.25
CA GLY A 153 -2.78 3.13 -7.94
C GLY A 153 -2.06 1.79 -7.77
N MET A 154 -0.78 1.75 -8.13
CA MET A 154 0.04 0.54 -8.10
C MET A 154 0.79 0.32 -6.78
N MET A 155 0.76 1.27 -5.86
CA MET A 155 1.58 1.29 -4.66
C MET A 155 1.46 0.00 -3.84
N ASP A 156 0.24 -0.45 -3.56
CA ASP A 156 -0.02 -1.58 -2.68
C ASP A 156 0.58 -2.87 -3.25
N HIS A 157 0.29 -3.15 -4.49
CA HIS A 157 0.72 -4.38 -5.17
C HIS A 157 2.22 -4.44 -5.35
N PHE A 158 2.86 -3.31 -5.72
CA PHE A 158 4.32 -3.28 -5.90
C PHE A 158 5.08 -3.30 -4.58
N SER A 159 4.58 -2.66 -3.53
CA SER A 159 5.21 -2.76 -2.21
C SER A 159 5.12 -4.16 -1.61
N ILE A 160 3.99 -4.83 -1.77
CA ILE A 160 3.78 -6.21 -1.29
C ILE A 160 4.54 -7.22 -2.15
N GLY A 161 4.47 -7.07 -3.47
CA GLY A 161 5.06 -8.03 -4.41
C GLY A 161 6.58 -7.96 -4.46
N VAL A 162 7.15 -6.77 -4.55
CA VAL A 162 8.60 -6.54 -4.57
C VAL A 162 9.20 -6.62 -3.17
N GLY A 163 8.43 -6.19 -2.15
CA GLY A 163 8.92 -6.12 -0.78
C GLY A 163 9.96 -5.03 -0.55
N ASN A 164 10.62 -5.07 0.60
CA ASN A 164 11.65 -4.12 0.99
C ASN A 164 11.13 -2.68 1.09
N ILE A 165 12.04 -1.69 1.05
CA ILE A 165 11.69 -0.28 0.84
C ILE A 165 11.83 -0.01 -0.64
N VAL A 166 10.74 0.36 -1.29
CA VAL A 166 10.67 0.50 -2.74
C VAL A 166 10.26 1.91 -3.15
N TYR A 167 11.04 2.52 -4.04
CA TYR A 167 10.64 3.69 -4.78
C TYR A 167 9.91 3.23 -6.04
N ILE A 168 8.67 3.64 -6.20
CA ILE A 168 7.81 3.28 -7.32
C ILE A 168 7.53 4.54 -8.11
N ASN A 169 8.02 4.59 -9.34
CA ASN A 169 7.74 5.67 -10.28
C ASN A 169 6.54 5.26 -11.15
N THR A 170 5.41 5.89 -10.91
CA THR A 170 4.15 5.56 -11.60
C THR A 170 3.95 6.32 -12.92
N LYS A 171 4.91 7.16 -13.31
CA LYS A 171 4.95 7.80 -14.63
C LYS A 171 5.21 6.76 -15.72
N ASP A 172 4.60 6.95 -16.89
CA ASP A 172 4.93 6.15 -18.07
C ASP A 172 6.28 6.61 -18.70
N PRO A 173 7.25 5.72 -18.97
CA PRO A 173 7.23 4.28 -18.63
C PRO A 173 7.35 4.01 -17.13
N PHE A 174 6.53 3.08 -16.63
CA PHE A 174 6.56 2.63 -15.24
C PHE A 174 7.93 2.06 -14.88
N SER A 175 8.40 2.36 -13.66
CA SER A 175 9.64 1.79 -13.13
C SER A 175 9.61 1.74 -11.61
N TYR A 176 10.42 0.86 -11.02
CA TYR A 176 10.62 0.80 -9.58
C TYR A 176 12.08 0.52 -9.23
N LYS A 177 12.46 0.83 -8.00
CA LYS A 177 13.80 0.58 -7.47
C LYS A 177 13.70 0.21 -6.00
N VAL A 178 14.31 -0.90 -5.60
CA VAL A 178 14.54 -1.20 -4.18
C VAL A 178 15.61 -0.24 -3.67
N ILE A 179 15.28 0.53 -2.64
CA ILE A 179 16.16 1.59 -2.07
C ILE A 179 16.61 1.29 -0.66
N GLY A 180 16.12 0.22 -0.04
CA GLY A 180 16.52 -0.23 1.27
C GLY A 180 15.88 -1.56 1.64
N THR A 181 16.58 -2.33 2.46
CA THR A 181 16.16 -3.65 2.95
C THR A 181 15.94 -3.69 4.46
N SER A 182 16.25 -2.59 5.15
CA SER A 182 16.04 -2.45 6.59
C SER A 182 15.80 -0.99 6.96
N LEU A 183 14.95 -0.78 7.94
CA LEU A 183 14.70 0.52 8.58
C LEU A 183 14.39 0.26 10.04
N LYS A 184 15.24 0.73 10.92
CA LYS A 184 15.05 0.61 12.38
C LYS A 184 14.15 1.74 12.89
N GLY A 185 13.47 1.50 14.00
CA GLY A 185 12.60 2.49 14.60
C GLY A 185 11.27 2.69 13.86
N LEU A 186 10.87 1.74 13.03
CA LEU A 186 9.62 1.79 12.31
C LEU A 186 8.48 1.24 13.18
N ILE A 187 7.45 2.07 13.40
CA ILE A 187 6.30 1.73 14.23
C ILE A 187 5.02 1.96 13.42
N THR A 188 4.05 1.07 13.58
CA THR A 188 2.68 1.25 13.08
C THR A 188 1.74 1.45 14.25
N GLY A 189 0.88 2.46 14.19
CA GLY A 189 -0.21 2.67 15.14
C GLY A 189 -1.56 2.56 14.42
N VAL A 190 -2.47 1.71 14.91
CA VAL A 190 -3.81 1.48 14.35
C VAL A 190 -4.83 2.26 15.16
N SER A 191 -5.59 3.14 14.51
CA SER A 191 -6.51 4.05 15.21
C SER A 191 -7.78 3.40 15.72
N GLY A 192 -8.18 2.25 15.16
CA GLY A 192 -9.50 1.65 15.38
C GLY A 192 -10.66 2.39 14.71
N VAL A 193 -10.38 3.50 14.01
CA VAL A 193 -11.36 4.22 13.19
C VAL A 193 -11.34 3.65 11.78
N PRO A 194 -12.46 3.09 11.28
CA PRO A 194 -12.52 2.57 9.91
C PRO A 194 -12.21 3.65 8.89
N LYS A 195 -11.45 3.32 7.86
CA LYS A 195 -11.15 4.24 6.75
C LYS A 195 -12.32 4.33 5.77
N GLU A 196 -12.60 5.52 5.26
CA GLU A 196 -13.48 5.74 4.10
C GLU A 196 -12.62 5.74 2.83
N THR A 197 -12.64 4.65 2.05
CA THR A 197 -11.65 4.48 0.99
C THR A 197 -12.11 4.99 -0.38
N ILE A 198 -13.24 4.50 -0.90
CA ILE A 198 -13.58 4.71 -2.32
C ILE A 198 -14.07 6.12 -2.61
N GLY A 199 -15.01 6.63 -1.82
CA GLY A 199 -15.61 7.97 -2.05
C GLY A 199 -14.58 9.07 -1.91
N LEU A 200 -13.86 9.08 -0.79
CA LEU A 200 -12.83 10.07 -0.48
C LEU A 200 -11.68 10.02 -1.51
N LEU A 201 -11.18 8.83 -1.84
CA LEU A 201 -10.09 8.68 -2.80
C LEU A 201 -10.48 9.17 -4.20
N GLY A 202 -11.71 8.86 -4.64
CA GLY A 202 -12.22 9.32 -5.93
C GLY A 202 -12.35 10.84 -6.01
N GLU A 203 -12.85 11.48 -4.94
CA GLU A 203 -12.97 12.95 -4.85
C GLU A 203 -11.60 13.63 -4.88
N LEU A 204 -10.65 13.18 -4.07
CA LEU A 204 -9.30 13.74 -3.99
C LEU A 204 -8.57 13.61 -5.34
N LYS A 205 -8.61 12.43 -5.96
CA LYS A 205 -8.06 12.18 -7.30
C LYS A 205 -8.69 13.10 -8.34
N GLY A 206 -10.02 13.19 -8.36
CA GLY A 206 -10.76 14.02 -9.32
C GLY A 206 -10.38 15.49 -9.21
N ASN A 207 -10.37 16.07 -8.01
CA ASN A 207 -10.02 17.47 -7.79
C ASN A 207 -8.54 17.75 -8.12
N ALA A 208 -7.62 16.83 -7.80
CA ALA A 208 -6.21 16.98 -8.16
C ALA A 208 -6.01 16.97 -9.69
N LEU A 209 -6.63 16.03 -10.41
CA LEU A 209 -6.54 15.96 -11.87
C LEU A 209 -7.13 17.20 -12.54
N ILE A 210 -8.31 17.66 -12.10
CA ILE A 210 -8.93 18.89 -12.62
C ILE A 210 -8.00 20.10 -12.40
N SER A 211 -7.38 20.22 -11.22
CA SER A 211 -6.46 21.32 -10.93
C SER A 211 -5.23 21.30 -11.85
N ILE A 212 -4.65 20.10 -12.05
CA ILE A 212 -3.50 19.89 -12.95
C ILE A 212 -3.86 20.25 -14.40
N ASP A 213 -5.04 19.86 -14.88
CA ASP A 213 -5.49 20.15 -16.24
C ASP A 213 -5.73 21.65 -16.47
N ILE A 214 -6.29 22.38 -15.48
CA ILE A 214 -6.43 23.83 -15.56
C ILE A 214 -5.05 24.49 -15.67
N VAL A 215 -4.08 24.06 -14.87
CA VAL A 215 -2.72 24.60 -14.96
C VAL A 215 -2.09 24.31 -16.31
N LYS A 216 -2.21 23.10 -16.86
CA LYS A 216 -1.73 22.75 -18.20
C LYS A 216 -2.33 23.62 -19.31
N GLN A 217 -3.62 23.94 -19.22
CA GLN A 217 -4.30 24.80 -20.20
C GLN A 217 -3.81 26.25 -20.16
N ASN A 218 -3.45 26.76 -18.99
CA ASN A 218 -2.99 28.15 -18.82
C ASN A 218 -1.47 28.31 -18.96
N PHE A 219 -0.71 27.24 -18.76
CA PHE A 219 0.75 27.21 -18.85
C PHE A 219 1.18 26.03 -19.73
N PRO A 220 1.31 26.23 -21.08
CA PRO A 220 1.65 25.15 -22.01
C PRO A 220 3.01 24.47 -21.74
N ASP A 221 3.92 25.17 -21.05
CA ASP A 221 5.23 24.68 -20.62
C ASP A 221 5.19 23.90 -19.29
N PHE A 222 4.01 23.77 -18.66
CA PHE A 222 3.87 23.07 -17.39
C PHE A 222 4.10 21.56 -17.54
N ASP A 223 5.04 21.05 -16.77
CA ASP A 223 5.24 19.62 -16.52
C ASP A 223 5.24 19.39 -15.01
N LEU A 224 4.27 18.60 -14.52
CA LEU A 224 4.13 18.27 -13.10
C LEU A 224 5.42 17.65 -12.53
N HIS A 225 6.12 16.83 -13.32
CA HIS A 225 7.35 16.14 -12.89
C HIS A 225 8.58 17.07 -12.84
N ALA A 226 8.58 18.14 -13.64
CA ALA A 226 9.64 19.15 -13.66
C ALA A 226 9.36 20.33 -12.70
N SER A 227 8.11 20.48 -12.26
CA SER A 227 7.68 21.59 -11.41
C SER A 227 8.32 21.56 -10.03
N LYS A 228 8.61 22.74 -9.51
CA LYS A 228 9.19 22.94 -8.18
C LYS A 228 8.18 23.62 -7.26
N ILE A 229 8.43 23.51 -5.96
CA ILE A 229 7.57 24.14 -4.95
C ILE A 229 7.59 25.68 -5.06
N GLU A 230 8.69 26.24 -5.52
CA GLU A 230 8.88 27.69 -5.75
C GLU A 230 8.00 28.23 -6.88
N ASP A 231 7.54 27.36 -7.80
CA ASP A 231 6.67 27.73 -8.91
C ASP A 231 5.18 27.81 -8.50
N LEU A 232 4.86 27.43 -7.27
CA LEU A 232 3.48 27.27 -6.78
C LEU A 232 2.67 28.56 -6.95
N ASP A 233 3.20 29.71 -6.56
CA ASP A 233 2.49 31.01 -6.65
C ASP A 233 2.16 31.39 -8.08
N ARG A 234 3.02 31.05 -9.04
CA ARG A 234 2.76 31.24 -10.48
C ARG A 234 1.53 30.46 -10.92
N TYR A 235 1.42 29.20 -10.53
CA TYR A 235 0.33 28.32 -10.96
C TYR A 235 -0.97 28.57 -10.21
N ARG A 236 -0.92 28.98 -8.93
CA ARG A 236 -2.11 29.32 -8.14
C ARG A 236 -3.00 30.40 -8.80
N SER A 237 -2.38 31.33 -9.54
CA SER A 237 -3.10 32.46 -10.13
C SER A 237 -4.20 32.08 -11.13
N CYS A 238 -4.15 30.90 -11.74
CA CYS A 238 -5.17 30.40 -12.68
C CYS A 238 -6.18 29.43 -12.06
N LEU A 239 -5.99 29.05 -10.79
CA LEU A 239 -6.83 28.04 -10.13
C LEU A 239 -7.98 28.69 -9.35
N PRO A 240 -9.19 28.14 -9.41
CA PRO A 240 -10.24 28.44 -8.44
C PRO A 240 -9.79 28.10 -7.01
N ASP A 241 -10.16 28.93 -6.02
CA ASP A 241 -9.76 28.76 -4.62
C ASP A 241 -9.98 27.34 -4.10
N ARG A 242 -11.11 26.73 -4.46
CA ARG A 242 -11.47 25.37 -4.02
C ARG A 242 -10.51 24.29 -4.54
N LEU A 243 -9.77 24.52 -5.61
CA LEU A 243 -8.84 23.56 -6.24
C LEU A 243 -7.38 23.80 -5.84
N ILE A 244 -7.04 24.97 -5.33
CA ILE A 244 -5.68 25.32 -4.90
C ILE A 244 -5.11 24.28 -3.92
N PRO A 245 -5.81 23.83 -2.86
CA PRO A 245 -5.25 22.88 -1.92
C PRO A 245 -4.82 21.55 -2.54
N PHE A 246 -5.55 21.06 -3.53
CA PHE A 246 -5.25 19.78 -4.20
C PHE A 246 -4.01 19.88 -5.10
N PHE A 247 -3.88 20.96 -5.82
CA PHE A 247 -2.69 21.23 -6.65
C PHE A 247 -1.44 21.46 -5.78
N GLU A 248 -1.59 22.27 -4.73
CA GLU A 248 -0.52 22.53 -3.76
C GLU A 248 -0.07 21.25 -3.06
N ALA A 249 -1.02 20.38 -2.66
CA ALA A 249 -0.71 19.10 -2.08
C ALA A 249 0.10 18.20 -3.04
N ALA A 250 -0.29 18.14 -4.32
CA ALA A 250 0.44 17.35 -5.31
C ALA A 250 1.91 17.82 -5.44
N LEU A 251 2.16 19.14 -5.55
CA LEU A 251 3.51 19.67 -5.66
C LEU A 251 4.34 19.47 -4.39
N LYS A 252 3.77 19.76 -3.20
CA LYS A 252 4.46 19.62 -1.93
C LYS A 252 4.81 18.18 -1.60
N ASN A 253 3.83 17.26 -1.74
CA ASN A 253 4.06 15.84 -1.50
C ASN A 253 5.11 15.27 -2.45
N TYR A 254 5.08 15.66 -3.71
CA TYR A 254 6.10 15.27 -4.68
C TYR A 254 7.48 15.82 -4.30
N HIS A 255 7.57 17.06 -3.86
CA HIS A 255 8.83 17.65 -3.36
C HIS A 255 9.39 16.83 -2.18
N TYR A 256 8.57 16.57 -1.16
CA TYR A 256 9.02 15.80 0.01
C TYR A 256 9.40 14.36 -0.34
N THR A 257 8.70 13.73 -1.27
CA THR A 257 9.06 12.40 -1.76
C THR A 257 10.42 12.39 -2.47
N LYS A 258 10.72 13.43 -3.29
CA LYS A 258 12.04 13.57 -3.93
C LYS A 258 13.18 13.81 -2.91
N GLU A 259 12.93 14.65 -1.91
CA GLU A 259 13.92 14.90 -0.86
C GLU A 259 14.14 13.64 -0.01
N ALA A 260 13.09 12.89 0.31
CA ALA A 260 13.20 11.64 1.02
C ALA A 260 13.98 10.57 0.22
N LEU A 261 13.76 10.50 -1.10
CA LEU A 261 14.54 9.59 -1.95
C LEU A 261 16.05 9.86 -1.84
N LYS A 262 16.46 11.14 -1.85
CA LYS A 262 17.87 11.52 -1.68
C LYS A 262 18.42 11.05 -0.34
N GLU A 263 17.62 11.07 0.73
CA GLU A 263 18.04 10.56 2.04
C GLU A 263 18.14 9.02 2.04
N PHE A 264 17.20 8.32 1.43
CA PHE A 264 17.24 6.85 1.33
C PHE A 264 18.37 6.33 0.43
N GLU A 265 18.90 7.13 -0.47
CA GLU A 265 20.04 6.76 -1.33
C GLU A 265 21.40 6.98 -0.66
N LYS A 266 21.44 7.57 0.53
CA LYS A 266 22.67 7.73 1.29
C LYS A 266 23.16 6.42 1.91
N PRO A 267 24.48 6.21 2.01
CA PRO A 267 25.03 5.01 2.67
C PRO A 267 24.61 4.87 4.14
N VAL A 268 24.35 5.98 4.82
CA VAL A 268 23.85 6.02 6.20
C VAL A 268 22.62 6.90 6.22
N LEU A 269 21.49 6.34 6.68
CA LEU A 269 20.23 7.04 6.74
C LEU A 269 20.24 8.07 7.89
N ASP A 270 19.84 9.30 7.58
CA ASP A 270 19.51 10.29 8.59
C ASP A 270 18.03 10.18 8.97
N LEU A 271 17.73 9.36 9.98
CA LEU A 271 16.35 9.12 10.45
C LEU A 271 15.66 10.39 10.93
N LYS A 272 16.42 11.37 11.47
CA LYS A 272 15.84 12.66 11.89
C LYS A 272 15.41 13.49 10.69
N ARG A 273 16.24 13.51 9.64
CA ARG A 273 15.90 14.22 8.39
C ARG A 273 14.70 13.57 7.71
N ILE A 274 14.68 12.23 7.60
CA ILE A 274 13.56 11.47 7.04
C ILE A 274 12.29 11.73 7.86
N GLY A 275 12.35 11.66 9.19
CA GLY A 275 11.23 11.97 10.07
C GLY A 275 10.71 13.40 9.90
N GLY A 276 11.61 14.39 9.80
CA GLY A 276 11.23 15.78 9.53
C GLY A 276 10.47 15.97 8.22
N LEU A 277 10.91 15.30 7.13
CA LEU A 277 10.19 15.28 5.85
C LEU A 277 8.82 14.58 5.97
N MET A 278 8.75 13.52 6.76
CA MET A 278 7.49 12.80 7.03
C MET A 278 6.47 13.69 7.75
N ASN A 279 6.90 14.50 8.71
CA ASN A 279 6.05 15.48 9.39
C ASN A 279 5.52 16.54 8.43
N GLN A 280 6.36 17.09 7.56
CA GLN A 280 5.95 18.04 6.53
C GLN A 280 4.94 17.42 5.56
N HIS A 281 5.13 16.15 5.18
CA HIS A 281 4.17 15.42 4.37
C HIS A 281 2.84 15.23 5.11
N HIS A 282 2.87 14.86 6.41
CA HIS A 282 1.66 14.73 7.23
C HIS A 282 0.87 16.05 7.31
N GLU A 283 1.54 17.19 7.47
CA GLU A 283 0.89 18.51 7.48
C GLU A 283 0.12 18.77 6.18
N VAL A 284 0.68 18.40 5.02
CA VAL A 284 -0.02 18.52 3.74
C VAL A 284 -1.27 17.64 3.70
N LEU A 285 -1.16 16.39 4.14
CA LEU A 285 -2.29 15.45 4.19
C LEU A 285 -3.38 15.92 5.14
N ARG A 286 -2.99 16.48 6.30
CA ARG A 286 -3.93 17.02 7.30
C ARG A 286 -4.56 18.35 6.87
N ASP A 287 -3.73 19.32 6.44
CA ASP A 287 -4.17 20.71 6.33
C ASP A 287 -4.72 21.05 4.94
N LEU A 288 -4.19 20.43 3.87
CA LEU A 288 -4.64 20.66 2.51
C LEU A 288 -5.66 19.62 2.05
N LEU A 289 -5.36 18.33 2.21
CA LEU A 289 -6.25 17.25 1.77
C LEU A 289 -7.32 16.88 2.80
N LYS A 290 -7.18 17.29 4.06
CA LYS A 290 -8.15 17.07 5.14
C LYS A 290 -8.49 15.58 5.37
N ILE A 291 -7.51 14.70 5.20
CA ILE A 291 -7.72 13.24 5.29
C ILE A 291 -7.49 12.67 6.69
N THR A 292 -7.11 13.49 7.68
CA THR A 292 -6.94 13.04 9.06
C THR A 292 -8.25 13.12 9.85
N VAL A 293 -8.30 12.40 10.96
CA VAL A 293 -9.38 12.45 11.95
C VAL A 293 -8.77 12.73 13.33
N PRO A 294 -9.54 13.23 14.31
CA PRO A 294 -9.00 13.62 15.62
C PRO A 294 -8.17 12.54 16.33
N ARG A 295 -8.54 11.25 16.15
CA ARG A 295 -7.79 10.12 16.70
C ARG A 295 -6.40 10.01 16.07
N ILE A 296 -6.30 10.12 14.75
CA ILE A 296 -5.03 10.12 14.03
C ILE A 296 -4.14 11.28 14.47
N ASP A 297 -4.71 12.49 14.58
CA ASP A 297 -3.96 13.67 15.02
C ASP A 297 -3.45 13.51 16.47
N ALA A 298 -4.26 12.93 17.35
CA ALA A 298 -3.85 12.65 18.73
C ALA A 298 -2.67 11.66 18.78
N MET A 299 -2.74 10.58 17.99
CA MET A 299 -1.68 9.56 17.92
C MET A 299 -0.36 10.14 17.37
N VAL A 300 -0.42 10.91 16.27
CA VAL A 300 0.75 11.58 15.67
C VAL A 300 1.39 12.52 16.68
N ASN A 301 0.59 13.38 17.33
CA ASN A 301 1.09 14.31 18.33
C ASN A 301 1.70 13.61 19.56
N ALA A 302 1.12 12.48 19.99
CA ALA A 302 1.66 11.69 21.10
C ALA A 302 2.99 11.06 20.74
N ALA A 303 3.12 10.46 19.55
CA ALA A 303 4.36 9.89 19.06
C ALA A 303 5.50 10.94 19.03
N LEU A 304 5.22 12.12 18.49
CA LEU A 304 6.20 13.21 18.40
C LEU A 304 6.62 13.71 19.79
N ARG A 305 5.67 13.88 20.73
CA ARG A 305 6.00 14.26 22.12
C ARG A 305 6.81 13.20 22.86
N ALA A 306 6.62 11.92 22.55
CA ALA A 306 7.40 10.83 23.10
C ALA A 306 8.82 10.72 22.48
N GLY A 307 9.13 11.55 21.48
CA GLY A 307 10.46 11.67 20.88
C GLY A 307 10.63 10.91 19.57
N ALA A 308 9.54 10.58 18.88
CA ALA A 308 9.61 10.13 17.49
C ALA A 308 10.21 11.24 16.60
N TYR A 309 10.97 10.85 15.59
CA TYR A 309 11.53 11.78 14.61
C TYR A 309 10.49 12.27 13.61
N GLY A 310 9.54 11.40 13.26
CA GLY A 310 8.43 11.73 12.37
C GLY A 310 7.28 10.75 12.49
N ALA A 311 6.08 11.23 12.19
CA ALA A 311 4.85 10.45 12.17
C ALA A 311 3.86 10.99 11.13
N LYS A 312 3.13 10.12 10.44
CA LYS A 312 2.11 10.51 9.46
C LYS A 312 1.00 9.47 9.33
N ILE A 313 -0.16 9.91 8.89
CA ILE A 313 -1.24 9.04 8.43
C ILE A 313 -0.81 8.21 7.21
N VAL A 314 -1.37 7.03 7.03
CA VAL A 314 -1.06 6.09 5.93
C VAL A 314 -2.30 5.80 5.09
N GLY A 315 -2.12 5.80 3.76
CA GLY A 315 -3.11 5.35 2.79
C GLY A 315 -4.20 6.36 2.49
N SER A 316 -5.43 5.89 2.23
CA SER A 316 -6.53 6.74 1.77
C SER A 316 -7.00 7.79 2.76
N GLY A 317 -6.72 7.63 4.05
CA GLY A 317 -7.18 8.55 5.08
C GLY A 317 -8.60 8.28 5.60
N GLY A 318 -9.15 9.22 6.34
CA GLY A 318 -10.46 9.08 6.99
C GLY A 318 -10.46 8.15 8.21
N GLY A 319 -9.29 7.72 8.68
CA GLY A 319 -9.06 6.74 9.74
C GLY A 319 -7.86 5.86 9.42
N GLY A 320 -7.89 4.58 9.81
CA GLY A 320 -6.83 3.62 9.53
C GLY A 320 -5.64 3.72 10.48
N SER A 321 -4.43 3.91 9.96
CA SER A 321 -3.19 3.85 10.73
C SER A 321 -2.26 5.03 10.52
N ILE A 322 -1.25 5.11 11.38
CA ILE A 322 -0.09 5.97 11.24
C ILE A 322 1.18 5.14 11.07
N VAL A 323 2.16 5.70 10.39
CA VAL A 323 3.54 5.22 10.37
C VAL A 323 4.41 6.23 11.12
N VAL A 324 5.36 5.71 11.90
CA VAL A 324 6.24 6.51 12.75
C VAL A 324 7.68 6.04 12.55
N ILE A 325 8.60 6.98 12.51
CA ILE A 325 10.04 6.72 12.60
C ILE A 325 10.53 7.28 13.93
N ALA A 326 11.07 6.42 14.78
CA ALA A 326 11.57 6.75 16.10
C ALA A 326 13.07 6.41 16.24
N ASN A 327 13.68 6.91 17.33
CA ASN A 327 14.94 6.33 17.78
C ASN A 327 14.68 4.88 18.22
N PRO A 328 15.43 3.88 17.69
CA PRO A 328 15.27 2.49 18.09
C PRO A 328 15.28 2.24 19.60
N GLU A 329 16.03 3.05 20.35
CA GLU A 329 16.08 2.97 21.82
C GLU A 329 14.82 3.50 22.53
N LYS A 330 13.92 4.15 21.79
CA LYS A 330 12.68 4.77 22.30
C LYS A 330 11.40 4.16 21.71
N GLU A 331 11.51 3.05 20.98
CA GLU A 331 10.35 2.42 20.33
C GLU A 331 9.23 2.13 21.34
N ASP A 332 9.53 1.48 22.45
CA ASP A 332 8.55 1.12 23.47
C ASP A 332 7.84 2.36 24.06
N LEU A 333 8.59 3.43 24.35
CA LEU A 333 8.04 4.67 24.86
C LEU A 333 7.07 5.33 23.84
N VAL A 334 7.44 5.30 22.58
CA VAL A 334 6.61 5.86 21.51
C VAL A 334 5.35 5.01 21.31
N ILE A 335 5.47 3.68 21.33
CA ILE A 335 4.33 2.74 21.24
C ILE A 335 3.35 2.99 22.40
N GLU A 336 3.83 3.08 23.64
CA GLU A 336 3.02 3.35 24.81
C GLU A 336 2.26 4.69 24.67
N ALA A 337 2.95 5.75 24.25
CA ALA A 337 2.33 7.06 24.04
C ALA A 337 1.23 7.04 22.96
N ILE A 338 1.41 6.25 21.89
CA ILE A 338 0.41 6.07 20.84
C ILE A 338 -0.82 5.35 21.38
N LEU A 339 -0.63 4.30 22.19
CA LEU A 339 -1.71 3.55 22.84
C LEU A 339 -2.50 4.43 23.82
N GLU A 340 -1.81 5.21 24.65
CA GLU A 340 -2.43 6.18 25.58
C GLU A 340 -3.23 7.27 24.86
N ALA A 341 -2.81 7.65 23.64
CA ALA A 341 -3.56 8.56 22.77
C ALA A 341 -4.81 7.93 22.17
N GLY A 342 -5.09 6.66 22.47
CA GLY A 342 -6.30 5.92 22.12
C GLY A 342 -6.17 5.11 20.84
N ALA A 343 -4.98 4.75 20.40
CA ALA A 343 -4.83 3.73 19.37
C ALA A 343 -5.40 2.38 19.84
N GLN A 344 -5.98 1.64 18.92
CA GLN A 344 -6.43 0.27 19.17
C GLN A 344 -5.22 -0.67 19.33
N GLU A 345 -4.21 -0.45 18.51
CA GLU A 345 -2.95 -1.20 18.52
C GLU A 345 -1.79 -0.26 18.15
N ALA A 346 -0.60 -0.55 18.69
CA ALA A 346 0.65 0.05 18.24
C ALA A 346 1.78 -0.96 18.43
N TYR A 347 2.64 -1.10 17.44
CA TYR A 347 3.71 -2.10 17.44
C TYR A 347 4.87 -1.69 16.53
N ALA A 348 6.07 -2.14 16.88
CA ALA A 348 7.22 -2.05 15.99
C ALA A 348 7.07 -3.01 14.82
N VAL A 349 7.58 -2.64 13.66
CA VAL A 349 7.60 -3.47 12.45
C VAL A 349 8.99 -3.47 11.82
N ALA A 350 9.31 -4.57 11.16
CA ALA A 350 10.52 -4.70 10.35
C ALA A 350 10.16 -4.70 8.86
N VAL A 351 11.16 -4.41 8.02
CA VAL A 351 11.03 -4.47 6.57
C VAL A 351 10.93 -5.94 6.13
N ASP A 352 9.91 -6.28 5.34
CA ASP A 352 9.67 -7.64 4.83
C ASP A 352 10.17 -7.77 3.37
N PRO A 353 10.73 -8.93 2.96
CA PRO A 353 11.23 -9.13 1.60
C PRO A 353 10.16 -9.29 0.51
N GLY A 354 8.86 -9.31 0.85
CA GLY A 354 7.77 -9.39 -0.11
C GLY A 354 7.09 -10.75 -0.21
N VAL A 355 6.15 -10.85 -1.15
CA VAL A 355 5.35 -12.05 -1.36
C VAL A 355 6.22 -13.25 -1.78
N ARG A 356 5.99 -14.39 -1.15
CA ARG A 356 6.81 -15.59 -1.35
C ARG A 356 6.07 -16.88 -1.02
N VAL A 357 6.58 -17.99 -1.53
CA VAL A 357 6.25 -19.32 -1.03
C VAL A 357 7.30 -19.70 0.01
N ILE A 358 6.85 -20.26 1.11
CA ILE A 358 7.72 -20.83 2.14
C ILE A 358 7.83 -22.32 1.83
N GLU A 359 9.05 -22.81 1.59
CA GLU A 359 9.30 -24.23 1.46
C GLU A 359 8.94 -24.92 2.79
N ASN A 360 7.99 -25.85 2.75
CA ASN A 360 7.74 -26.72 3.88
C ASN A 360 8.92 -27.69 3.95
N VAL A 361 9.84 -27.47 4.88
CA VAL A 361 10.79 -28.51 5.28
C VAL A 361 9.95 -29.62 5.89
N GLU A 362 9.82 -30.74 5.19
CA GLU A 362 9.28 -31.96 5.78
C GLU A 362 10.14 -32.29 7.01
N ILE A 363 9.55 -32.23 8.21
CA ILE A 363 10.17 -32.64 9.47
C ILE A 363 10.01 -34.15 9.60
#